data_f252cd5ae92a560b872a5bf3488c135f
#
_entry.id   f252cd5ae92a560b872a5bf3488c135f
#
_cell.length_a   1.000
_cell.length_b   1.000
_cell.length_c   1.000
_cell.angle_alpha   90.00
_cell.angle_beta   90.00
_cell.angle_gamma   90.00
#
_symmetry.space_group_name_H-M   'P 1'
#
loop_
_entity.id
_entity.type
_entity.pdbx_description
1 polymer ?
#
loop_
_entity_poly.entity_id
_entity_poly.type
_entity_poly.pdbx_seq_one_letter_code
_entity_poly.pdbx_strand_id
1 'polypeptide(L)'
;MTDFLEKTFRLKEHQTDVRTEILAGITTFMTMAYILAVNPGILSAAGMDAGAVFTATALGACLGTLLMALFSNYPFALAPGMGLNAFFAYTVVGQMGYSWQVALAAVFVEGILFIVLSLTKVREALFNSIPPALKFGVTSGIGLFITFIGLQNSKLVVAGPTLVGLYPFKAALADGTFWSTGIGALLALIGILLTAVMMTKKVPGGILVGILVTWGLGMICELTGIYVPNPKLGMFSVMPSFANGISVPSLAPTFMQMDFSAIFTFNFITIMLSFMFVDLFDTLGTLIGVASKAKMLDKDGKLPKIEGALLADSIATTGGALLGTSTVTTFVESSAGVAVGGRTGLTAVTAAVLFFLSLFFAPIFLAIPAFATAPALVIVGFLMVSSLLNVDFDDMTEAIPAFIAAVAMPFMYSISEGISMGVVSYVAINLLSGEYKNKKTSWIVYALAVIFILKYIYV
;
A
#
# COMPACT_ATOMS: atom_id res chain seq x y z
N MET A 1 -5.57 13.51 33.41
CA MET A 1 -5.43 13.06 32.01
C MET A 1 -3.97 12.82 31.64
N THR A 2 -3.06 13.77 31.90
CA THR A 2 -1.60 13.64 31.66
C THR A 2 -0.98 12.44 32.38
N ASP A 3 -1.33 12.19 33.66
CA ASP A 3 -0.81 11.06 34.44
C ASP A 3 -1.28 9.70 33.90
N PHE A 4 -2.49 9.63 33.36
CA PHE A 4 -3.01 8.41 32.72
C PHE A 4 -2.24 8.11 31.43
N LEU A 5 -2.04 9.12 30.58
CA LEU A 5 -1.26 8.98 29.32
C LEU A 5 0.19 8.61 29.59
N GLU A 6 0.81 9.24 30.61
CA GLU A 6 2.16 8.91 31.05
C GLU A 6 2.27 7.45 31.47
N LYS A 7 1.34 6.98 32.31
CA LYS A 7 1.34 5.59 32.80
C LYS A 7 1.11 4.57 31.69
N THR A 8 0.24 4.90 30.70
CA THR A 8 -0.11 4.00 29.61
C THR A 8 0.99 3.91 28.57
N PHE A 9 1.53 5.07 28.13
CA PHE A 9 2.47 5.13 27.00
C PHE A 9 3.92 5.31 27.42
N ARG A 10 4.22 5.51 28.72
CA ARG A 10 5.57 5.66 29.29
C ARG A 10 6.38 6.78 28.60
N LEU A 11 5.74 7.95 28.45
CA LEU A 11 6.29 9.05 27.65
C LEU A 11 7.69 9.49 28.12
N LYS A 12 7.91 9.60 29.44
CA LYS A 12 9.21 9.98 30.02
C LYS A 12 10.30 8.95 29.73
N GLU A 13 9.97 7.65 29.78
CA GLU A 13 10.88 6.56 29.44
C GLU A 13 11.36 6.67 27.99
N HIS A 14 10.45 7.10 27.10
CA HIS A 14 10.73 7.29 25.67
C HIS A 14 11.20 8.72 25.34
N GLN A 15 11.49 9.56 26.33
CA GLN A 15 12.02 10.92 26.17
C GLN A 15 11.14 11.81 25.28
N THR A 16 9.81 11.73 25.46
CA THR A 16 8.81 12.48 24.70
C THR A 16 7.76 13.10 25.63
N ASP A 17 6.86 13.88 25.11
CA ASP A 17 5.74 14.50 25.81
C ASP A 17 4.44 14.43 24.99
N VAL A 18 3.31 14.68 25.66
CA VAL A 18 1.96 14.58 25.07
C VAL A 18 1.81 15.49 23.83
N ARG A 19 2.38 16.70 23.86
CA ARG A 19 2.25 17.65 22.75
C ARG A 19 3.00 17.15 21.52
N THR A 20 4.22 16.66 21.71
CA THR A 20 5.06 16.11 20.65
C THR A 20 4.39 14.87 20.01
N GLU A 21 3.85 13.97 20.83
CA GLU A 21 3.16 12.77 20.36
C GLU A 21 1.89 13.11 19.55
N ILE A 22 1.08 14.07 20.02
CA ILE A 22 -0.10 14.51 19.27
C ILE A 22 0.30 15.15 17.93
N LEU A 23 1.30 16.04 17.92
CA LEU A 23 1.78 16.66 16.68
C LEU A 23 2.34 15.60 15.71
N ALA A 24 3.06 14.61 16.22
CA ALA A 24 3.55 13.49 15.45
C ALA A 24 2.42 12.66 14.85
N GLY A 25 1.36 12.38 15.63
CA GLY A 25 0.18 11.65 15.16
C GLY A 25 -0.60 12.41 14.07
N ILE A 26 -0.76 13.73 14.23
CA ILE A 26 -1.35 14.58 13.18
C ILE A 26 -0.49 14.53 11.91
N THR A 27 0.84 14.62 12.05
CA THR A 27 1.78 14.56 10.91
C THR A 27 1.69 13.21 10.22
N THR A 28 1.66 12.09 10.96
CA THR A 28 1.47 10.74 10.41
C THR A 28 0.16 10.65 9.64
N PHE A 29 -0.95 11.08 10.25
CA PHE A 29 -2.24 11.08 9.56
C PHE A 29 -2.21 11.90 8.27
N MET A 30 -1.67 13.12 8.31
CA MET A 30 -1.59 13.99 7.12
C MET A 30 -0.79 13.36 5.98
N THR A 31 0.24 12.57 6.28
CA THR A 31 1.02 11.89 5.25
C THR A 31 0.32 10.63 4.72
N MET A 32 -0.62 10.05 5.47
CA MET A 32 -1.34 8.82 5.12
C MET A 32 -2.77 9.04 4.64
N ALA A 33 -3.37 10.21 4.91
CA ALA A 33 -4.80 10.46 4.65
C ALA A 33 -5.21 10.30 3.18
N TYR A 34 -4.24 10.32 2.25
CA TYR A 34 -4.49 10.04 0.84
C TYR A 34 -5.09 8.64 0.60
N ILE A 35 -4.84 7.68 1.50
CA ILE A 35 -5.38 6.32 1.36
C ILE A 35 -6.91 6.31 1.38
N LEU A 36 -7.53 7.28 2.06
CA LEU A 36 -8.98 7.45 2.12
C LEU A 36 -9.60 7.79 0.75
N ALA A 37 -8.82 8.35 -0.18
CA ALA A 37 -9.25 8.57 -1.55
C ALA A 37 -8.74 7.48 -2.50
N VAL A 38 -7.50 7.04 -2.32
CA VAL A 38 -6.84 6.08 -3.22
C VAL A 38 -7.43 4.68 -3.09
N ASN A 39 -7.65 4.18 -1.88
CA ASN A 39 -8.14 2.81 -1.69
C ASN A 39 -9.57 2.61 -2.26
N PRO A 40 -10.56 3.48 -1.99
CA PRO A 40 -11.85 3.39 -2.67
C PRO A 40 -11.73 3.44 -4.19
N GLY A 41 -10.84 4.30 -4.72
CA GLY A 41 -10.59 4.39 -6.16
C GLY A 41 -10.03 3.11 -6.77
N ILE A 42 -9.12 2.42 -6.09
CA ILE A 42 -8.53 1.16 -6.55
C ILE A 42 -9.55 0.01 -6.45
N LEU A 43 -10.18 -0.18 -5.28
CA LEU A 43 -11.07 -1.31 -5.05
C LEU A 43 -12.40 -1.18 -5.80
N SER A 44 -12.84 0.04 -6.13
CA SER A 44 -14.01 0.22 -7.01
C SER A 44 -13.76 -0.27 -8.44
N ALA A 45 -12.51 -0.32 -8.91
CA ALA A 45 -12.16 -0.97 -10.16
C ALA A 45 -12.43 -2.49 -10.15
N ALA A 46 -12.47 -3.11 -8.96
CA ALA A 46 -12.90 -4.50 -8.76
C ALA A 46 -14.43 -4.65 -8.63
N GLY A 47 -15.21 -3.59 -8.78
CA GLY A 47 -16.66 -3.60 -8.64
C GLY A 47 -17.18 -3.44 -7.21
N MET A 48 -16.33 -3.06 -6.26
CA MET A 48 -16.75 -2.77 -4.88
C MET A 48 -17.36 -1.36 -4.77
N ASP A 49 -18.33 -1.20 -3.87
CA ASP A 49 -18.93 0.12 -3.60
C ASP A 49 -17.92 1.08 -2.97
N ALA A 50 -17.65 2.20 -3.64
CA ALA A 50 -16.62 3.15 -3.21
C ALA A 50 -16.89 3.76 -1.83
N GLY A 51 -18.17 4.02 -1.51
CA GLY A 51 -18.57 4.56 -0.20
C GLY A 51 -18.32 3.55 0.93
N ALA A 52 -18.73 2.29 0.72
CA ALA A 52 -18.50 1.22 1.68
C ALA A 52 -17.00 0.95 1.88
N VAL A 53 -16.22 0.93 0.80
CA VAL A 53 -14.75 0.80 0.86
C VAL A 53 -14.11 1.97 1.61
N PHE A 54 -14.58 3.21 1.40
CA PHE A 54 -14.12 4.37 2.17
C PHE A 54 -14.31 4.15 3.68
N THR A 55 -15.52 3.75 4.08
CA THR A 55 -15.85 3.47 5.48
C THR A 55 -15.01 2.31 6.02
N ALA A 56 -14.85 1.21 5.24
CA ALA A 56 -14.00 0.08 5.60
C ALA A 56 -12.52 0.49 5.76
N THR A 57 -12.03 1.37 4.88
CA THR A 57 -10.66 1.90 4.91
C THR A 57 -10.41 2.71 6.18
N ALA A 58 -11.30 3.65 6.50
CA ALA A 58 -11.16 4.51 7.67
C ALA A 58 -11.25 3.70 8.98
N LEU A 59 -12.20 2.76 9.07
CA LEU A 59 -12.35 1.89 10.24
C LEU A 59 -11.21 0.88 10.35
N GLY A 60 -10.77 0.27 9.25
CA GLY A 60 -9.63 -0.65 9.22
C GLY A 60 -8.34 0.03 9.63
N ALA A 61 -8.07 1.24 9.13
CA ALA A 61 -6.92 2.05 9.52
C ALA A 61 -7.00 2.46 11.00
N CYS A 62 -8.17 2.88 11.47
CA CYS A 62 -8.39 3.19 12.90
C CYS A 62 -8.12 1.97 13.78
N LEU A 63 -8.74 0.82 13.47
CA LEU A 63 -8.58 -0.43 14.23
C LEU A 63 -7.10 -0.87 14.26
N GLY A 64 -6.48 -1.00 13.11
CA GLY A 64 -5.08 -1.48 13.01
C GLY A 64 -4.11 -0.56 13.74
N THR A 65 -4.27 0.74 13.60
CA THR A 65 -3.42 1.74 14.26
C THR A 65 -3.63 1.75 15.78
N LEU A 66 -4.86 1.57 16.28
CA LEU A 66 -5.14 1.41 17.71
C LEU A 66 -4.51 0.13 18.26
N LEU A 67 -4.64 -1.00 17.55
CA LEU A 67 -4.04 -2.26 17.98
C LEU A 67 -2.51 -2.16 18.04
N MET A 68 -1.89 -1.46 17.08
CA MET A 68 -0.44 -1.18 17.11
C MET A 68 -0.05 -0.40 18.36
N ALA A 69 -0.79 0.63 18.71
CA ALA A 69 -0.57 1.41 19.93
C ALA A 69 -0.68 0.55 21.20
N LEU A 70 -1.69 -0.33 21.26
CA LEU A 70 -1.99 -1.12 22.46
C LEU A 70 -1.04 -2.30 22.65
N PHE A 71 -0.69 -3.00 21.58
CA PHE A 71 0.10 -4.25 21.67
C PHE A 71 1.61 -4.02 21.67
N SER A 72 2.08 -2.97 21.00
CA SER A 72 3.51 -2.71 20.88
C SER A 72 3.96 -1.39 21.48
N ASN A 73 3.05 -0.44 21.71
CA ASN A 73 3.34 0.95 22.09
C ASN A 73 4.20 1.68 21.03
N TYR A 74 4.04 1.34 19.73
CA TYR A 74 4.79 1.97 18.66
C TYR A 74 4.04 3.15 18.02
N PRO A 75 4.79 4.18 17.54
CA PRO A 75 4.22 5.35 16.87
C PRO A 75 3.87 5.08 15.39
N PHE A 76 3.54 3.83 15.04
CA PHE A 76 3.31 3.42 13.66
C PHE A 76 1.81 3.33 13.37
N ALA A 77 1.43 3.80 12.20
CA ALA A 77 0.05 3.73 11.73
C ALA A 77 -0.11 2.67 10.64
N LEU A 78 -1.28 2.04 10.64
CA LEU A 78 -1.67 1.01 9.70
C LEU A 78 -2.84 1.50 8.85
N ALA A 79 -2.86 1.06 7.60
CA ALA A 79 -3.99 1.27 6.68
C ALA A 79 -3.95 0.18 5.59
N PRO A 80 -4.99 0.08 4.72
CA PRO A 80 -4.96 -0.85 3.58
C PRO A 80 -3.76 -0.61 2.67
N GLY A 81 -2.90 -1.63 2.51
CA GLY A 81 -1.62 -1.53 1.80
C GLY A 81 -1.80 -1.35 0.30
N MET A 82 -1.17 -0.34 -0.30
CA MET A 82 -1.42 0.00 -1.71
C MET A 82 -1.01 -1.10 -2.69
N GLY A 83 0.09 -1.78 -2.43
CA GLY A 83 0.51 -2.94 -3.25
C GLY A 83 -0.50 -4.07 -3.20
N LEU A 84 -1.01 -4.36 -2.01
CA LEU A 84 -2.02 -5.39 -1.77
C LEU A 84 -3.38 -5.00 -2.36
N ASN A 85 -3.77 -3.73 -2.29
CA ASN A 85 -4.98 -3.20 -2.94
C ASN A 85 -4.91 -3.39 -4.45
N ALA A 86 -3.75 -3.07 -5.04
CA ALA A 86 -3.52 -3.21 -6.46
C ALA A 86 -3.50 -4.68 -6.90
N PHE A 87 -2.85 -5.56 -6.15
CA PHE A 87 -2.88 -7.00 -6.39
C PHE A 87 -4.31 -7.54 -6.29
N PHE A 88 -5.07 -7.12 -5.28
CA PHE A 88 -6.48 -7.47 -5.11
C PHE A 88 -7.30 -7.09 -6.35
N ALA A 89 -7.30 -5.80 -6.71
CA ALA A 89 -8.21 -5.27 -7.72
C ALA A 89 -7.80 -5.63 -9.14
N TYR A 90 -6.52 -5.50 -9.47
CA TYR A 90 -6.07 -5.63 -10.86
C TYR A 90 -5.59 -7.03 -11.20
N THR A 91 -4.94 -7.73 -10.27
CA THR A 91 -4.45 -9.09 -10.54
C THR A 91 -5.53 -10.12 -10.25
N VAL A 92 -6.02 -10.19 -9.00
CA VAL A 92 -6.94 -11.27 -8.59
C VAL A 92 -8.31 -11.10 -9.28
N VAL A 93 -8.88 -9.90 -9.21
CA VAL A 93 -10.20 -9.65 -9.82
C VAL A 93 -10.08 -9.39 -11.32
N GLY A 94 -9.18 -8.48 -11.72
CA GLY A 94 -9.09 -8.02 -13.11
C GLY A 94 -8.50 -9.04 -14.07
N GLN A 95 -7.37 -9.68 -13.74
CA GLN A 95 -6.69 -10.61 -14.64
C GLN A 95 -7.11 -12.07 -14.43
N MET A 96 -7.18 -12.51 -13.15
CA MET A 96 -7.53 -13.90 -12.85
C MET A 96 -9.04 -14.15 -12.89
N GLY A 97 -9.87 -13.09 -12.97
CA GLY A 97 -11.32 -13.18 -13.14
C GLY A 97 -12.11 -13.64 -11.93
N TYR A 98 -11.52 -13.61 -10.74
CA TYR A 98 -12.23 -13.94 -9.50
C TYR A 98 -13.13 -12.79 -9.06
N SER A 99 -14.21 -13.11 -8.36
CA SER A 99 -15.01 -12.08 -7.70
C SER A 99 -14.23 -11.43 -6.57
N TRP A 100 -14.52 -10.16 -6.28
CA TRP A 100 -13.90 -9.47 -5.15
C TRP A 100 -14.23 -10.13 -3.79
N GLN A 101 -15.36 -10.86 -3.70
CA GLN A 101 -15.74 -11.63 -2.51
C GLN A 101 -14.77 -12.79 -2.26
N VAL A 102 -14.33 -13.47 -3.31
CA VAL A 102 -13.30 -14.53 -3.22
C VAL A 102 -11.96 -13.91 -2.83
N ALA A 103 -11.61 -12.76 -3.38
CA ALA A 103 -10.39 -12.04 -3.01
C ALA A 103 -10.42 -11.61 -1.52
N LEU A 104 -11.57 -11.12 -1.01
CA LEU A 104 -11.75 -10.82 0.42
C LEU A 104 -11.61 -12.07 1.31
N ALA A 105 -12.14 -13.22 0.85
CA ALA A 105 -11.97 -14.47 1.56
C ALA A 105 -10.50 -14.88 1.65
N ALA A 106 -9.71 -14.65 0.60
CA ALA A 106 -8.27 -14.93 0.61
C ALA A 106 -7.53 -14.03 1.61
N VAL A 107 -7.84 -12.73 1.66
CA VAL A 107 -7.29 -11.79 2.65
C VAL A 107 -7.69 -12.17 4.07
N PHE A 108 -8.93 -12.59 4.28
CA PHE A 108 -9.39 -13.04 5.60
C PHE A 108 -8.64 -14.29 6.09
N VAL A 109 -8.49 -15.30 5.21
CA VAL A 109 -7.77 -16.54 5.53
C VAL A 109 -6.28 -16.25 5.77
N GLU A 110 -5.67 -15.37 4.97
CA GLU A 110 -4.32 -14.85 5.18
C GLU A 110 -4.16 -14.25 6.58
N GLY A 111 -5.06 -13.33 6.96
CA GLY A 111 -5.04 -12.67 8.28
C GLY A 111 -5.14 -13.67 9.44
N ILE A 112 -6.04 -14.66 9.36
CA ILE A 112 -6.15 -15.74 10.35
C ILE A 112 -4.84 -16.56 10.42
N LEU A 113 -4.28 -16.91 9.26
CA LEU A 113 -3.02 -17.64 9.21
C LEU A 113 -1.89 -16.82 9.85
N PHE A 114 -1.82 -15.54 9.57
CA PHE A 114 -0.82 -14.67 10.18
C PHE A 114 -0.99 -14.47 11.69
N ILE A 115 -2.22 -14.49 12.22
CA ILE A 115 -2.44 -14.51 13.67
C ILE A 115 -1.76 -15.76 14.26
N VAL A 116 -2.00 -16.94 13.69
CA VAL A 116 -1.39 -18.19 14.16
C VAL A 116 0.15 -18.15 14.03
N LEU A 117 0.67 -17.67 12.89
CA LEU A 117 2.11 -17.59 12.65
C LEU A 117 2.81 -16.54 13.56
N SER A 118 2.12 -15.45 13.90
CA SER A 118 2.66 -14.43 14.82
C SER A 118 2.74 -14.94 16.25
N LEU A 119 1.76 -15.71 16.70
CA LEU A 119 1.78 -16.36 18.02
C LEU A 119 2.87 -17.43 18.16
N THR A 120 3.28 -18.05 17.06
CA THR A 120 4.29 -19.12 17.03
C THR A 120 5.68 -18.67 16.65
N LYS A 121 5.90 -17.34 16.43
CA LYS A 121 7.19 -16.75 15.95
C LYS A 121 7.63 -17.24 14.55
N VAL A 122 6.80 -17.99 13.86
CA VAL A 122 7.14 -18.54 12.54
C VAL A 122 7.17 -17.42 11.50
N ARG A 123 6.32 -16.37 11.64
CA ARG A 123 6.31 -15.23 10.72
C ARG A 123 7.66 -14.52 10.65
N GLU A 124 8.30 -14.28 11.81
CA GLU A 124 9.65 -13.70 11.87
C GLU A 124 10.71 -14.64 11.27
N ALA A 125 10.61 -15.93 11.56
CA ALA A 125 11.53 -16.93 11.01
C ALA A 125 11.42 -17.04 9.47
N LEU A 126 10.20 -17.00 8.93
CA LEU A 126 9.94 -16.97 7.47
C LEU A 126 10.61 -15.76 6.82
N PHE A 127 10.39 -14.56 7.37
CA PHE A 127 11.00 -13.34 6.85
C PHE A 127 12.54 -13.41 6.88
N ASN A 128 13.11 -13.87 8.00
CA ASN A 128 14.58 -13.99 8.14
C ASN A 128 15.17 -15.05 7.21
N SER A 129 14.37 -16.00 6.74
CA SER A 129 14.80 -17.04 5.81
C SER A 129 14.99 -16.55 4.37
N ILE A 130 14.37 -15.41 4.01
CA ILE A 130 14.42 -14.87 2.66
C ILE A 130 15.65 -13.97 2.50
N PRO A 131 16.44 -14.11 1.41
CA PRO A 131 17.60 -13.28 1.15
C PRO A 131 17.27 -11.78 1.14
N PRO A 132 18.11 -10.92 1.75
CA PRO A 132 17.86 -9.48 1.82
C PRO A 132 17.67 -8.82 0.45
N ALA A 133 18.46 -9.20 -0.55
CA ALA A 133 18.37 -8.66 -1.90
C ALA A 133 16.99 -8.93 -2.53
N LEU A 134 16.41 -10.13 -2.34
CA LEU A 134 15.06 -10.43 -2.79
C LEU A 134 14.02 -9.55 -2.09
N LYS A 135 14.15 -9.29 -0.79
CA LYS A 135 13.25 -8.39 -0.05
C LYS A 135 13.26 -6.99 -0.66
N PHE A 136 14.45 -6.45 -0.91
CA PHE A 136 14.61 -5.13 -1.53
C PHE A 136 14.08 -5.09 -2.96
N GLY A 137 14.33 -6.14 -3.75
CA GLY A 137 13.80 -6.30 -5.11
C GLY A 137 12.27 -6.33 -5.13
N VAL A 138 11.65 -7.11 -4.25
CA VAL A 138 10.18 -7.19 -4.12
C VAL A 138 9.59 -5.84 -3.70
N THR A 139 10.11 -5.19 -2.66
CA THR A 139 9.65 -3.87 -2.24
C THR A 139 9.73 -2.85 -3.37
N SER A 140 10.83 -2.85 -4.12
CA SER A 140 11.02 -1.94 -5.26
C SER A 140 10.08 -2.26 -6.41
N GLY A 141 9.83 -3.54 -6.68
CA GLY A 141 8.88 -4.00 -7.68
C GLY A 141 7.44 -3.56 -7.39
N ILE A 142 7.02 -3.66 -6.13
CA ILE A 142 5.73 -3.13 -5.67
C ILE A 142 5.67 -1.62 -5.93
N GLY A 143 6.74 -0.87 -5.63
CA GLY A 143 6.82 0.56 -5.90
C GLY A 143 6.69 0.91 -7.38
N LEU A 144 7.39 0.20 -8.27
CA LEU A 144 7.27 0.36 -9.72
C LEU A 144 5.86 0.02 -10.21
N PHE A 145 5.25 -1.04 -9.68
CA PHE A 145 3.90 -1.46 -10.03
C PHE A 145 2.85 -0.40 -9.64
N ILE A 146 2.92 0.13 -8.43
CA ILE A 146 2.03 1.20 -7.95
C ILE A 146 2.20 2.47 -8.80
N THR A 147 3.45 2.84 -9.13
CA THR A 147 3.74 3.95 -10.04
C THR A 147 3.05 3.75 -11.39
N PHE A 148 3.19 2.57 -11.97
CA PHE A 148 2.59 2.24 -13.26
C PHE A 148 1.05 2.34 -13.23
N ILE A 149 0.42 1.85 -12.15
CA ILE A 149 -1.02 1.98 -11.92
C ILE A 149 -1.43 3.46 -11.82
N GLY A 150 -0.68 4.27 -11.07
CA GLY A 150 -0.94 5.71 -10.95
C GLY A 150 -0.93 6.42 -12.31
N LEU A 151 0.06 6.11 -13.14
CA LEU A 151 0.19 6.65 -14.49
C LEU A 151 -0.94 6.19 -15.43
N GLN A 152 -1.41 4.95 -15.29
CA GLN A 152 -2.55 4.44 -16.06
C GLN A 152 -3.89 5.03 -15.62
N ASN A 153 -4.14 5.09 -14.31
CA ASN A 153 -5.38 5.64 -13.77
C ASN A 153 -5.56 7.12 -14.12
N SER A 154 -4.46 7.87 -14.17
CA SER A 154 -4.45 9.27 -14.62
C SER A 154 -4.49 9.43 -16.13
N LYS A 155 -4.48 8.34 -16.90
CA LYS A 155 -4.39 8.35 -18.37
C LYS A 155 -3.11 8.96 -18.94
N LEU A 156 -2.06 9.16 -18.14
CA LEU A 156 -0.73 9.53 -18.65
C LEU A 156 -0.12 8.39 -19.47
N VAL A 157 -0.30 7.16 -19.02
CA VAL A 157 0.06 5.94 -19.75
C VAL A 157 -1.25 5.28 -20.22
N VAL A 158 -1.33 5.00 -21.51
CA VAL A 158 -2.49 4.37 -22.15
C VAL A 158 -2.05 3.17 -22.98
N ALA A 159 -3.00 2.29 -23.31
CA ALA A 159 -2.72 1.19 -24.25
C ALA A 159 -2.24 1.74 -25.59
N GLY A 160 -1.23 1.08 -26.19
CA GLY A 160 -0.63 1.50 -27.44
C GLY A 160 -0.24 0.30 -28.32
N PRO A 161 0.24 0.54 -29.53
CA PRO A 161 0.62 -0.52 -30.47
C PRO A 161 1.72 -1.46 -29.94
N THR A 162 2.56 -0.94 -29.02
CA THR A 162 3.68 -1.65 -28.39
C THR A 162 3.43 -1.90 -26.90
N LEU A 163 2.23 -2.26 -26.49
CA LEU A 163 1.70 -2.46 -25.14
C LEU A 163 1.18 -1.16 -24.52
N VAL A 164 2.03 -0.19 -24.27
CA VAL A 164 1.66 1.10 -23.65
C VAL A 164 2.35 2.26 -24.37
N GLY A 165 1.76 3.44 -24.25
CA GLY A 165 2.30 4.68 -24.78
C GLY A 165 1.88 5.88 -23.94
N LEU A 166 2.50 7.02 -24.22
CA LEU A 166 2.07 8.30 -23.66
C LEU A 166 0.69 8.66 -24.21
N TYR A 167 -0.15 9.29 -23.40
CA TYR A 167 -1.44 9.83 -23.84
C TYR A 167 -1.29 10.68 -25.13
N PRO A 168 -2.10 10.42 -26.16
CA PRO A 168 -1.93 11.06 -27.46
C PRO A 168 -2.53 12.48 -27.48
N PHE A 169 -1.91 13.42 -26.76
CA PHE A 169 -2.38 14.80 -26.60
C PHE A 169 -2.79 15.49 -27.90
N LYS A 170 -1.96 15.32 -28.97
CA LYS A 170 -2.24 15.94 -30.27
C LYS A 170 -3.50 15.39 -30.93
N ALA A 171 -3.69 14.07 -30.89
CA ALA A 171 -4.90 13.44 -31.46
C ALA A 171 -6.13 13.83 -30.65
N ALA A 172 -6.04 13.82 -29.30
CA ALA A 172 -7.10 14.21 -28.39
C ALA A 172 -7.54 15.68 -28.57
N LEU A 173 -6.61 16.57 -28.90
CA LEU A 173 -6.95 17.96 -29.29
C LEU A 173 -7.75 18.02 -30.59
N ALA A 174 -7.41 17.16 -31.56
CA ALA A 174 -8.07 17.15 -32.86
C ALA A 174 -9.48 16.55 -32.77
N ASP A 175 -9.72 15.54 -31.93
CA ASP A 175 -11.03 14.90 -31.76
C ASP A 175 -11.89 15.50 -30.63
N GLY A 176 -11.34 16.48 -29.89
CA GLY A 176 -12.03 17.19 -28.80
C GLY A 176 -12.06 16.46 -27.45
N THR A 177 -11.50 15.25 -27.32
CA THR A 177 -11.46 14.49 -26.06
C THR A 177 -10.45 15.05 -25.07
N PHE A 178 -9.57 15.94 -25.52
CA PHE A 178 -8.57 16.61 -24.66
C PHE A 178 -9.22 17.34 -23.49
N TRP A 179 -10.33 18.03 -23.71
CA TRP A 179 -11.00 18.83 -22.68
C TRP A 179 -11.67 18.00 -21.58
N SER A 180 -11.85 16.71 -21.81
CA SER A 180 -12.37 15.77 -20.79
C SER A 180 -11.23 14.94 -20.19
N THR A 181 -10.48 14.20 -21.02
CA THR A 181 -9.48 13.23 -20.57
C THR A 181 -8.08 13.82 -20.52
N GLY A 182 -7.68 14.58 -21.56
CA GLY A 182 -6.33 15.12 -21.69
C GLY A 182 -5.95 16.13 -20.63
N ILE A 183 -6.91 16.97 -20.21
CA ILE A 183 -6.72 17.91 -19.09
C ILE A 183 -6.42 17.16 -17.80
N GLY A 184 -7.12 16.05 -17.51
CA GLY A 184 -6.84 15.21 -16.35
C GLY A 184 -5.41 14.65 -16.39
N ALA A 185 -4.97 14.12 -17.53
CA ALA A 185 -3.61 13.62 -17.70
C ALA A 185 -2.54 14.72 -17.51
N LEU A 186 -2.81 15.93 -18.05
CA LEU A 186 -1.91 17.07 -17.87
C LEU A 186 -1.84 17.51 -16.39
N LEU A 187 -3.00 17.59 -15.72
CA LEU A 187 -3.04 17.92 -14.29
C LEU A 187 -2.33 16.90 -13.43
N ALA A 188 -2.41 15.60 -13.78
CA ALA A 188 -1.64 14.56 -13.08
C ALA A 188 -0.13 14.79 -13.22
N LEU A 189 0.35 15.12 -14.42
CA LEU A 189 1.77 15.44 -14.64
C LEU A 189 2.21 16.65 -13.80
N ILE A 190 1.43 17.74 -13.81
CA ILE A 190 1.67 18.92 -13.01
C ILE A 190 1.67 18.55 -11.50
N GLY A 191 0.69 17.73 -11.07
CA GLY A 191 0.57 17.28 -9.70
C GLY A 191 1.78 16.44 -9.23
N ILE A 192 2.31 15.57 -10.09
CA ILE A 192 3.54 14.80 -9.80
C ILE A 192 4.71 15.75 -9.55
N LEU A 193 4.91 16.74 -10.42
CA LEU A 193 6.00 17.71 -10.29
C LEU A 193 5.83 18.57 -9.03
N LEU A 194 4.63 19.08 -8.76
CA LEU A 194 4.35 19.87 -7.55
C LEU A 194 4.58 19.05 -6.29
N THR A 195 4.11 17.81 -6.24
CA THR A 195 4.32 16.93 -5.08
C THR A 195 5.80 16.63 -4.89
N ALA A 196 6.56 16.37 -5.96
CA ALA A 196 8.01 16.18 -5.89
C ALA A 196 8.72 17.43 -5.31
N VAL A 197 8.33 18.64 -5.73
CA VAL A 197 8.85 19.89 -5.17
C VAL A 197 8.53 20.02 -3.68
N MET A 198 7.29 19.68 -3.26
CA MET A 198 6.91 19.70 -1.84
C MET A 198 7.73 18.72 -1.01
N MET A 199 7.98 17.52 -1.54
CA MET A 199 8.85 16.51 -0.91
C MET A 199 10.29 17.02 -0.78
N THR A 200 10.84 17.63 -1.82
CA THR A 200 12.18 18.25 -1.80
C THR A 200 12.29 19.34 -0.74
N LYS A 201 11.24 20.16 -0.60
CA LYS A 201 11.14 21.20 0.43
C LYS A 201 10.77 20.67 1.80
N LYS A 202 10.60 19.36 1.97
CA LYS A 202 10.22 18.71 3.23
C LYS A 202 8.93 19.26 3.84
N VAL A 203 7.95 19.61 2.99
CA VAL A 203 6.63 20.08 3.44
C VAL A 203 5.92 18.96 4.20
N PRO A 204 5.51 19.16 5.46
CA PRO A 204 4.75 18.16 6.19
C PRO A 204 3.45 17.80 5.46
N GLY A 205 3.17 16.50 5.28
CA GLY A 205 2.00 16.07 4.51
C GLY A 205 2.04 16.40 3.02
N GLY A 206 3.24 16.61 2.44
CA GLY A 206 3.43 17.05 1.04
C GLY A 206 2.69 16.21 0.02
N ILE A 207 2.50 14.90 0.27
CA ILE A 207 1.71 14.02 -0.59
C ILE A 207 0.23 14.42 -0.58
N LEU A 208 -0.37 14.58 0.60
CA LEU A 208 -1.77 15.01 0.72
C LEU A 208 -1.97 16.42 0.14
N VAL A 209 -1.07 17.35 0.46
CA VAL A 209 -1.11 18.70 -0.09
C VAL A 209 -1.00 18.68 -1.61
N GLY A 210 -0.15 17.82 -2.17
CA GLY A 210 -0.02 17.60 -3.61
C GLY A 210 -1.33 17.14 -4.25
N ILE A 211 -2.02 16.18 -3.63
CA ILE A 211 -3.37 15.74 -4.07
C ILE A 211 -4.35 16.92 -4.05
N LEU A 212 -4.45 17.61 -2.91
CA LEU A 212 -5.41 18.70 -2.73
C LEU A 212 -5.17 19.86 -3.70
N VAL A 213 -3.91 20.22 -3.95
CA VAL A 213 -3.54 21.26 -4.93
C VAL A 213 -3.90 20.80 -6.35
N THR A 214 -3.57 19.57 -6.71
CA THR A 214 -3.91 19.02 -8.05
C THR A 214 -5.42 18.94 -8.24
N TRP A 215 -6.16 18.53 -7.24
CA TRP A 215 -7.62 18.53 -7.25
C TRP A 215 -8.20 19.93 -7.33
N GLY A 216 -7.66 20.87 -6.56
CA GLY A 216 -8.06 22.29 -6.62
C GLY A 216 -7.84 22.90 -8.00
N LEU A 217 -6.73 22.58 -8.67
CA LEU A 217 -6.50 22.97 -10.07
C LEU A 217 -7.56 22.33 -11.00
N GLY A 218 -7.93 21.07 -10.76
CA GLY A 218 -9.02 20.40 -11.49
C GLY A 218 -10.36 21.10 -11.31
N MET A 219 -10.71 21.50 -10.08
CA MET A 219 -11.93 22.27 -9.79
C MET A 219 -11.93 23.64 -10.50
N ILE A 220 -10.79 24.33 -10.51
CA ILE A 220 -10.65 25.60 -11.25
C ILE A 220 -10.85 25.35 -12.76
N CYS A 221 -10.26 24.29 -13.31
CA CYS A 221 -10.44 23.93 -14.72
C CYS A 221 -11.93 23.61 -15.05
N GLU A 222 -12.65 22.95 -14.15
CA GLU A 222 -14.10 22.69 -14.34
C GLU A 222 -14.91 23.97 -14.28
N LEU A 223 -14.67 24.83 -13.31
CA LEU A 223 -15.37 26.13 -13.18
C LEU A 223 -15.13 27.07 -14.37
N THR A 224 -13.94 27.01 -14.97
CA THR A 224 -13.58 27.81 -16.13
C THR A 224 -13.97 27.18 -17.47
N GLY A 225 -14.54 25.96 -17.45
CA GLY A 225 -14.93 25.23 -18.67
C GLY A 225 -13.75 24.61 -19.43
N ILE A 226 -12.55 24.62 -18.85
CA ILE A 226 -11.36 23.97 -19.42
C ILE A 226 -11.46 22.44 -19.23
N TYR A 227 -11.91 21.98 -18.05
CA TYR A 227 -12.28 20.58 -17.84
C TYR A 227 -13.78 20.40 -18.06
N VAL A 228 -14.15 19.52 -18.98
CA VAL A 228 -15.55 19.24 -19.30
C VAL A 228 -15.87 17.79 -18.91
N PRO A 229 -16.68 17.56 -17.84
CA PRO A 229 -17.08 16.22 -17.44
C PRO A 229 -17.75 15.47 -18.59
N ASN A 230 -17.33 14.21 -18.81
CA ASN A 230 -17.93 13.33 -19.82
C ASN A 230 -18.11 11.92 -19.25
N PRO A 231 -19.30 11.60 -18.68
CA PRO A 231 -19.56 10.30 -18.06
C PRO A 231 -19.38 9.10 -19.00
N LYS A 232 -19.55 9.29 -20.32
CA LYS A 232 -19.32 8.23 -21.32
C LYS A 232 -17.85 7.80 -21.41
N LEU A 233 -16.94 8.70 -21.06
CA LEU A 233 -15.49 8.44 -20.99
C LEU A 233 -15.01 8.14 -19.57
N GLY A 234 -15.93 7.99 -18.60
CA GLY A 234 -15.62 7.79 -17.20
C GLY A 234 -15.06 9.05 -16.50
N MET A 235 -15.25 10.24 -17.08
CA MET A 235 -14.81 11.52 -16.53
C MET A 235 -16.01 12.22 -15.89
N PHE A 236 -16.02 12.25 -14.56
CA PHE A 236 -17.09 12.85 -13.77
C PHE A 236 -16.71 14.24 -13.29
N SER A 237 -17.69 14.98 -12.74
CA SER A 237 -17.43 16.24 -12.05
C SER A 237 -16.45 16.01 -10.90
N VAL A 238 -15.49 16.91 -10.74
CA VAL A 238 -14.51 16.89 -9.65
C VAL A 238 -14.98 17.72 -8.44
N MET A 239 -16.19 18.29 -8.51
CA MET A 239 -16.77 19.04 -7.39
C MET A 239 -17.30 18.08 -6.31
N PRO A 240 -17.01 18.33 -5.02
CA PRO A 240 -17.58 17.55 -3.94
C PRO A 240 -19.10 17.79 -3.86
N SER A 241 -19.86 16.70 -3.74
CA SER A 241 -21.31 16.76 -3.61
C SER A 241 -21.73 16.59 -2.14
N PHE A 242 -22.36 17.59 -1.58
CA PHE A 242 -22.96 17.56 -0.25
C PHE A 242 -24.48 17.37 -0.28
N ALA A 243 -25.03 16.86 -1.39
CA ALA A 243 -26.46 16.67 -1.57
C ALA A 243 -27.10 15.80 -0.49
N ASN A 244 -26.36 14.82 0.03
CA ASN A 244 -26.78 13.91 1.12
C ASN A 244 -26.32 14.38 2.52
N GLY A 245 -25.82 15.61 2.64
CA GLY A 245 -25.26 16.13 3.89
C GLY A 245 -23.95 15.46 4.31
N ILE A 246 -23.61 15.64 5.59
CA ILE A 246 -22.47 14.95 6.23
C ILE A 246 -22.99 13.61 6.74
N SER A 247 -22.80 12.55 5.98
CA SER A 247 -23.21 11.19 6.36
C SER A 247 -22.05 10.21 6.16
N VAL A 248 -21.95 9.25 7.07
CA VAL A 248 -21.01 8.13 6.94
C VAL A 248 -21.61 7.15 5.94
N PRO A 249 -20.91 6.82 4.84
CA PRO A 249 -21.41 5.83 3.86
C PRO A 249 -21.66 4.47 4.54
N SER A 250 -22.71 3.79 4.09
CA SER A 250 -23.08 2.48 4.63
C SER A 250 -21.98 1.44 4.33
N LEU A 251 -21.63 0.65 5.35
CA LEU A 251 -20.70 -0.47 5.23
C LEU A 251 -21.37 -1.73 4.65
N ALA A 252 -22.71 -1.80 4.67
CA ALA A 252 -23.46 -3.00 4.31
C ALA A 252 -23.10 -3.64 2.95
N PRO A 253 -22.74 -2.88 1.89
CA PRO A 253 -22.37 -3.50 0.61
C PRO A 253 -21.12 -4.39 0.66
N THR A 254 -20.21 -4.16 1.61
CA THR A 254 -18.92 -4.86 1.68
C THR A 254 -18.72 -5.66 2.97
N PHE A 255 -19.51 -5.39 4.01
CA PHE A 255 -19.37 -6.02 5.33
C PHE A 255 -19.68 -7.51 5.27
N MET A 256 -18.72 -8.35 5.66
CA MET A 256 -18.81 -9.81 5.71
C MET A 256 -19.22 -10.46 4.38
N GLN A 257 -18.89 -9.86 3.23
CA GLN A 257 -19.24 -10.35 1.90
C GLN A 257 -18.22 -11.35 1.33
N MET A 258 -17.49 -12.06 2.17
CA MET A 258 -16.49 -13.04 1.77
C MET A 258 -17.15 -14.29 1.18
N ASP A 259 -16.63 -14.76 0.02
CA ASP A 259 -17.04 -16.00 -0.61
C ASP A 259 -15.94 -17.07 -0.47
N PHE A 260 -16.21 -18.11 0.30
CA PHE A 260 -15.30 -19.22 0.56
C PHE A 260 -15.48 -20.40 -0.41
N SER A 261 -16.27 -20.28 -1.46
CA SER A 261 -16.56 -21.37 -2.41
C SER A 261 -15.32 -21.95 -3.07
N ALA A 262 -14.29 -21.12 -3.28
CA ALA A 262 -13.03 -21.50 -3.91
C ALA A 262 -11.91 -21.94 -2.94
N ILE A 263 -12.14 -21.97 -1.61
CA ILE A 263 -11.10 -22.11 -0.58
C ILE A 263 -10.20 -23.35 -0.74
N PHE A 264 -10.73 -24.45 -1.26
CA PHE A 264 -9.98 -25.70 -1.47
C PHE A 264 -9.38 -25.83 -2.88
N THR A 265 -9.47 -24.79 -3.71
CA THR A 265 -8.84 -24.80 -5.03
C THR A 265 -7.36 -24.45 -4.93
N PHE A 266 -6.54 -25.04 -5.80
CA PHE A 266 -5.11 -24.71 -5.87
C PHE A 266 -4.88 -23.23 -6.15
N ASN A 267 -5.70 -22.64 -7.02
CA ASN A 267 -5.62 -21.22 -7.35
C ASN A 267 -5.90 -20.32 -6.14
N PHE A 268 -6.91 -20.63 -5.31
CA PHE A 268 -7.18 -19.87 -4.10
C PHE A 268 -6.00 -19.92 -3.13
N ILE A 269 -5.41 -21.10 -2.93
CA ILE A 269 -4.22 -21.26 -2.08
C ILE A 269 -3.06 -20.39 -2.63
N THR A 270 -2.86 -20.38 -3.95
CA THR A 270 -1.82 -19.56 -4.59
C THR A 270 -2.06 -18.06 -4.40
N ILE A 271 -3.31 -17.60 -4.54
CA ILE A 271 -3.71 -16.21 -4.30
C ILE A 271 -3.46 -15.83 -2.83
N MET A 272 -3.93 -16.65 -1.90
CA MET A 272 -3.75 -16.45 -0.46
C MET A 272 -2.26 -16.41 -0.07
N LEU A 273 -1.45 -17.34 -0.59
CA LEU A 273 0.01 -17.31 -0.39
C LEU A 273 0.65 -16.06 -0.98
N SER A 274 0.18 -15.58 -2.14
CA SER A 274 0.68 -14.35 -2.74
C SER A 274 0.38 -13.14 -1.88
N PHE A 275 -0.83 -12.99 -1.35
CA PHE A 275 -1.17 -11.97 -0.35
C PHE A 275 -0.24 -12.07 0.86
N MET A 276 -0.10 -13.28 1.41
CA MET A 276 0.74 -13.53 2.58
C MET A 276 2.20 -13.10 2.36
N PHE A 277 2.80 -13.39 1.20
CA PHE A 277 4.17 -12.98 0.91
C PHE A 277 4.29 -11.46 0.70
N VAL A 278 3.36 -10.85 -0.03
CA VAL A 278 3.36 -9.39 -0.23
C VAL A 278 3.24 -8.68 1.12
N ASP A 279 2.31 -9.08 1.98
CA ASP A 279 2.13 -8.50 3.31
C ASP A 279 3.34 -8.73 4.22
N LEU A 280 3.92 -9.94 4.17
CA LEU A 280 5.12 -10.26 4.95
C LEU A 280 6.28 -9.30 4.63
N PHE A 281 6.49 -9.01 3.34
CA PHE A 281 7.56 -8.11 2.90
C PHE A 281 7.23 -6.64 3.20
N ASP A 282 6.00 -6.24 2.97
CA ASP A 282 5.56 -4.86 3.19
C ASP A 282 5.58 -4.50 4.67
N THR A 283 4.95 -5.30 5.52
CA THR A 283 4.87 -5.06 6.96
C THR A 283 6.25 -5.11 7.62
N LEU A 284 7.00 -6.20 7.45
CA LEU A 284 8.30 -6.33 8.14
C LEU A 284 9.35 -5.38 7.59
N GLY A 285 9.36 -5.15 6.27
CA GLY A 285 10.23 -4.17 5.64
C GLY A 285 9.96 -2.77 6.18
N THR A 286 8.69 -2.39 6.29
CA THR A 286 8.26 -1.09 6.81
C THR A 286 8.54 -0.96 8.30
N LEU A 287 8.18 -1.96 9.13
CA LEU A 287 8.44 -1.94 10.57
C LEU A 287 9.92 -1.72 10.88
N ILE A 288 10.81 -2.50 10.26
CA ILE A 288 12.25 -2.39 10.46
C ILE A 288 12.79 -1.07 9.91
N GLY A 289 12.34 -0.66 8.72
CA GLY A 289 12.75 0.59 8.07
C GLY A 289 12.39 1.83 8.89
N VAL A 290 11.16 1.93 9.39
CA VAL A 290 10.70 3.04 10.23
C VAL A 290 11.35 3.00 11.61
N ALA A 291 11.45 1.80 12.22
CA ALA A 291 12.11 1.62 13.53
C ALA A 291 13.60 1.98 13.49
N SER A 292 14.29 1.69 12.39
CA SER A 292 15.69 2.09 12.18
C SER A 292 15.83 3.63 12.16
N LYS A 293 14.97 4.31 11.42
CA LYS A 293 14.93 5.80 11.40
C LYS A 293 14.58 6.38 12.78
N ALA A 294 13.71 5.68 13.53
CA ALA A 294 13.31 6.04 14.90
C ALA A 294 14.40 5.75 15.95
N LYS A 295 15.48 5.05 15.59
CA LYS A 295 16.50 4.52 16.53
C LYS A 295 15.89 3.61 17.60
N MET A 296 14.88 2.82 17.22
CA MET A 296 14.16 1.88 18.10
C MET A 296 14.69 0.46 18.02
N LEU A 297 15.63 0.18 17.12
CA LEU A 297 16.28 -1.13 17.01
C LEU A 297 17.26 -1.33 18.19
N ASP A 298 17.34 -2.56 18.68
CA ASP A 298 18.31 -2.96 19.68
C ASP A 298 19.74 -3.07 19.09
N LYS A 299 20.70 -3.49 19.93
CA LYS A 299 22.12 -3.62 19.54
C LYS A 299 22.34 -4.69 18.46
N ASP A 300 21.41 -5.64 18.33
CA ASP A 300 21.45 -6.72 17.36
C ASP A 300 20.66 -6.37 16.08
N GLY A 301 20.18 -5.10 15.96
CA GLY A 301 19.39 -4.63 14.83
C GLY A 301 17.95 -5.17 14.80
N LYS A 302 17.46 -5.71 15.93
CA LYS A 302 16.08 -6.23 16.05
C LYS A 302 15.16 -5.18 16.64
N LEU A 303 13.88 -5.27 16.28
CA LEU A 303 12.84 -4.43 16.84
C LEU A 303 12.27 -5.11 18.11
N PRO A 304 12.44 -4.52 19.31
CA PRO A 304 11.84 -5.05 20.55
C PRO A 304 10.32 -5.14 20.43
N LYS A 305 9.67 -6.17 20.98
CA LYS A 305 8.20 -6.38 20.93
C LYS A 305 7.62 -6.45 19.51
N ILE A 306 8.38 -6.86 18.52
CA ILE A 306 7.90 -7.04 17.15
C ILE A 306 6.68 -7.97 17.07
N GLU A 307 6.60 -8.95 17.98
CA GLU A 307 5.48 -9.89 18.05
C GLU A 307 4.13 -9.18 18.25
N GLY A 308 4.09 -8.15 19.13
CA GLY A 308 2.90 -7.33 19.34
C GLY A 308 2.52 -6.53 18.10
N ALA A 309 3.50 -5.99 17.38
CA ALA A 309 3.26 -5.26 16.14
C ALA A 309 2.74 -6.18 15.02
N LEU A 310 3.32 -7.38 14.88
CA LEU A 310 2.88 -8.37 13.90
C LEU A 310 1.49 -8.92 14.22
N LEU A 311 1.15 -9.08 15.50
CA LEU A 311 -0.18 -9.49 15.92
C LEU A 311 -1.22 -8.38 15.63
N ALA A 312 -0.88 -7.11 15.90
CA ALA A 312 -1.74 -5.97 15.56
C ALA A 312 -2.06 -5.93 14.07
N ASP A 313 -1.05 -6.10 13.23
CA ASP A 313 -1.14 -6.15 11.78
C ASP A 313 -2.05 -7.30 11.29
N SER A 314 -1.84 -8.51 11.81
CA SER A 314 -2.64 -9.69 11.46
C SER A 314 -4.12 -9.55 11.84
N ILE A 315 -4.41 -9.02 13.03
CA ILE A 315 -5.79 -8.76 13.48
C ILE A 315 -6.41 -7.64 12.64
N ALA A 316 -5.63 -6.60 12.29
CA ALA A 316 -6.08 -5.51 11.44
C ALA A 316 -6.42 -6.00 10.02
N THR A 317 -5.61 -6.89 9.43
CA THR A 317 -5.88 -7.54 8.14
C THR A 317 -7.18 -8.36 8.19
N THR A 318 -7.34 -9.21 9.21
CA THR A 318 -8.56 -10.00 9.39
C THR A 318 -9.79 -9.09 9.56
N GLY A 319 -9.67 -8.04 10.40
CA GLY A 319 -10.72 -7.05 10.61
C GLY A 319 -11.03 -6.22 9.37
N GLY A 320 -10.00 -5.84 8.59
CA GLY A 320 -10.14 -5.15 7.31
C GLY A 320 -10.94 -5.96 6.29
N ALA A 321 -10.64 -7.26 6.16
CA ALA A 321 -11.41 -8.16 5.29
C ALA A 321 -12.87 -8.30 5.74
N LEU A 322 -13.14 -8.37 7.05
CA LEU A 322 -14.52 -8.38 7.58
C LEU A 322 -15.26 -7.09 7.25
N LEU A 323 -14.59 -5.93 7.34
CA LEU A 323 -15.16 -4.64 6.99
C LEU A 323 -15.34 -4.45 5.48
N GLY A 324 -14.62 -5.20 4.64
CA GLY A 324 -14.68 -5.10 3.19
C GLY A 324 -13.59 -4.21 2.61
N THR A 325 -12.38 -4.27 3.15
CA THR A 325 -11.17 -3.71 2.54
C THR A 325 -10.09 -4.79 2.41
N SER A 326 -9.04 -4.52 1.66
CA SER A 326 -7.90 -5.44 1.51
C SER A 326 -7.02 -5.46 2.78
N THR A 327 -5.90 -6.18 2.71
CA THR A 327 -4.90 -6.33 3.79
C THR A 327 -4.50 -4.99 4.40
N VAL A 328 -4.64 -4.86 5.71
CA VAL A 328 -4.27 -3.67 6.49
C VAL A 328 -2.87 -3.86 7.05
N THR A 329 -1.92 -3.03 6.63
CA THR A 329 -0.49 -3.19 6.90
C THR A 329 0.14 -1.90 7.43
N THR A 330 1.36 -1.98 7.97
CA THR A 330 2.11 -0.83 8.50
C THR A 330 2.60 0.07 7.37
N PHE A 331 2.44 1.39 7.53
CA PHE A 331 2.80 2.39 6.51
C PHE A 331 4.15 3.05 6.79
N VAL A 332 4.97 3.16 5.73
CA VAL A 332 6.30 3.82 5.77
C VAL A 332 6.20 5.32 6.08
N GLU A 333 5.08 5.93 5.78
CA GLU A 333 4.74 7.33 6.10
C GLU A 333 4.72 7.60 7.60
N SER A 334 4.60 6.58 8.44
CA SER A 334 4.79 6.68 9.90
C SER A 334 6.15 7.30 10.25
N SER A 335 7.14 7.18 9.34
CA SER A 335 8.44 7.83 9.50
C SER A 335 8.36 9.36 9.58
N ALA A 336 7.31 9.99 9.04
CA ALA A 336 7.10 11.44 9.14
C ALA A 336 6.76 11.87 10.57
N GLY A 337 5.85 11.16 11.25
CA GLY A 337 5.55 11.39 12.66
C GLY A 337 6.76 11.12 13.57
N VAL A 338 7.49 10.04 13.30
CA VAL A 338 8.73 9.72 13.99
C VAL A 338 9.77 10.84 13.84
N ALA A 339 9.89 11.43 12.65
CA ALA A 339 10.81 12.55 12.39
C ALA A 339 10.44 13.82 13.18
N VAL A 340 9.16 14.03 13.48
CA VAL A 340 8.67 15.14 14.33
C VAL A 340 8.90 14.88 15.82
N GLY A 341 9.19 13.64 16.20
CA GLY A 341 9.49 13.26 17.60
C GLY A 341 8.56 12.21 18.19
N GLY A 342 7.62 11.63 17.41
CA GLY A 342 6.78 10.53 17.85
C GLY A 342 7.61 9.31 18.24
N ARG A 343 7.33 8.73 19.40
CA ARG A 343 8.10 7.61 19.97
C ARG A 343 7.21 6.53 20.57
N THR A 344 5.95 6.81 20.79
CA THR A 344 5.05 5.94 21.55
C THR A 344 3.73 5.71 20.83
N GLY A 345 2.94 4.76 21.35
CA GLY A 345 1.59 4.49 20.86
C GLY A 345 0.62 5.68 20.94
N LEU A 346 0.94 6.75 21.67
CA LEU A 346 0.10 7.94 21.69
C LEU A 346 0.06 8.64 20.33
N THR A 347 1.18 8.65 19.58
CA THR A 347 1.22 9.06 18.17
C THR A 347 0.24 8.24 17.33
N ALA A 348 0.27 6.91 17.47
CA ALA A 348 -0.64 6.03 16.73
C ALA A 348 -2.11 6.25 17.15
N VAL A 349 -2.41 6.37 18.45
CA VAL A 349 -3.78 6.69 18.91
C VAL A 349 -4.28 7.99 18.29
N THR A 350 -3.44 9.02 18.22
CA THR A 350 -3.83 10.29 17.60
C THR A 350 -4.17 10.12 16.12
N ALA A 351 -3.35 9.40 15.37
CA ALA A 351 -3.62 9.09 13.96
C ALA A 351 -4.90 8.26 13.80
N ALA A 352 -5.12 7.26 14.66
CA ALA A 352 -6.32 6.43 14.64
C ALA A 352 -7.62 7.25 14.87
N VAL A 353 -7.59 8.18 15.83
CA VAL A 353 -8.72 9.09 16.07
C VAL A 353 -8.99 9.96 14.84
N LEU A 354 -7.98 10.43 14.15
CA LEU A 354 -8.14 11.22 12.93
C LEU A 354 -8.69 10.39 11.78
N PHE A 355 -8.28 9.11 11.63
CA PHE A 355 -8.90 8.19 10.68
C PHE A 355 -10.39 7.96 10.99
N PHE A 356 -10.75 7.79 12.27
CA PHE A 356 -12.15 7.68 12.67
C PHE A 356 -12.95 8.95 12.35
N LEU A 357 -12.40 10.13 12.67
CA LEU A 357 -13.05 11.40 12.37
C LEU A 357 -13.20 11.67 10.88
N SER A 358 -12.31 11.10 10.04
CA SER A 358 -12.40 11.25 8.58
C SER A 358 -13.66 10.61 7.98
N LEU A 359 -14.34 9.70 8.68
CA LEU A 359 -15.63 9.13 8.25
C LEU A 359 -16.67 10.21 7.92
N PHE A 360 -16.66 11.31 8.64
CA PHE A 360 -17.59 12.43 8.43
C PHE A 360 -17.22 13.30 7.21
N PHE A 361 -16.05 13.09 6.62
CA PHE A 361 -15.56 13.82 5.46
C PHE A 361 -15.61 13.02 4.15
N ALA A 362 -16.38 11.93 4.13
CA ALA A 362 -16.54 11.06 2.96
C ALA A 362 -16.83 11.82 1.65
N PRO A 363 -17.74 12.83 1.61
CA PRO A 363 -18.03 13.57 0.37
C PRO A 363 -16.81 14.27 -0.21
N ILE A 364 -15.84 14.65 0.63
CA ILE A 364 -14.60 15.30 0.19
C ILE A 364 -13.65 14.26 -0.41
N PHE A 365 -13.37 13.18 0.32
CA PHE A 365 -12.41 12.17 -0.12
C PHE A 365 -12.87 11.41 -1.37
N LEU A 366 -14.17 11.10 -1.47
CA LEU A 366 -14.74 10.38 -2.60
C LEU A 366 -14.87 11.24 -3.87
N ALA A 367 -14.81 12.56 -3.76
CA ALA A 367 -14.78 13.46 -4.89
C ALA A 367 -13.40 13.63 -5.54
N ILE A 368 -12.33 13.18 -4.86
CA ILE A 368 -10.97 13.33 -5.38
C ILE A 368 -10.78 12.42 -6.59
N PRO A 369 -10.51 12.98 -7.79
CA PRO A 369 -10.42 12.19 -9.02
C PRO A 369 -9.08 11.45 -9.14
N ALA A 370 -9.04 10.41 -9.98
CA ALA A 370 -7.87 9.58 -10.18
C ALA A 370 -6.62 10.38 -10.62
N PHE A 371 -6.77 11.43 -11.42
CA PHE A 371 -5.65 12.26 -11.83
C PHE A 371 -5.03 13.04 -10.65
N ALA A 372 -5.81 13.34 -9.61
CA ALA A 372 -5.31 14.01 -8.42
C ALA A 372 -4.66 13.03 -7.42
N THR A 373 -5.05 11.76 -7.42
CA THR A 373 -4.42 10.72 -6.58
C THR A 373 -3.16 10.12 -7.21
N ALA A 374 -3.01 10.18 -8.54
CA ALA A 374 -1.85 9.66 -9.26
C ALA A 374 -0.50 10.19 -8.75
N PRO A 375 -0.33 11.49 -8.41
CA PRO A 375 0.90 12.00 -7.80
C PRO A 375 1.32 11.23 -6.55
N ALA A 376 0.37 10.86 -5.69
CA ALA A 376 0.68 10.08 -4.49
C ALA A 376 1.22 8.69 -4.85
N LEU A 377 0.57 7.98 -5.77
CA LEU A 377 1.01 6.65 -6.20
C LEU A 377 2.42 6.68 -6.79
N VAL A 378 2.73 7.69 -7.60
CA VAL A 378 4.07 7.86 -8.20
C VAL A 378 5.13 8.16 -7.14
N ILE A 379 4.85 9.07 -6.21
CA ILE A 379 5.81 9.45 -5.17
C ILE A 379 6.04 8.31 -4.16
N VAL A 380 4.98 7.61 -3.74
CA VAL A 380 5.11 6.43 -2.87
C VAL A 380 5.87 5.32 -3.58
N GLY A 381 5.57 5.09 -4.86
CA GLY A 381 6.34 4.16 -5.67
C GLY A 381 7.83 4.51 -5.72
N PHE A 382 8.18 5.78 -5.91
CA PHE A 382 9.55 6.26 -5.85
C PHE A 382 10.22 5.97 -4.50
N LEU A 383 9.53 6.22 -3.39
CA LEU A 383 10.05 5.94 -2.04
C LEU A 383 10.34 4.44 -1.84
N MET A 384 9.51 3.57 -2.39
CA MET A 384 9.70 2.11 -2.33
C MET A 384 10.84 1.64 -3.23
N VAL A 385 10.98 2.21 -4.43
CA VAL A 385 12.07 1.89 -5.38
C VAL A 385 13.44 2.20 -4.79
N SER A 386 13.55 3.17 -3.89
CA SER A 386 14.81 3.49 -3.20
C SER A 386 15.40 2.30 -2.41
N SER A 387 14.62 1.26 -2.14
CA SER A 387 15.09 0.02 -1.50
C SER A 387 16.15 -0.70 -2.34
N LEU A 388 16.18 -0.55 -3.67
CA LEU A 388 17.22 -1.11 -4.54
C LEU A 388 18.63 -0.60 -4.20
N LEU A 389 18.77 0.57 -3.60
CA LEU A 389 20.06 1.10 -3.16
C LEU A 389 20.74 0.24 -2.07
N ASN A 390 19.98 -0.65 -1.43
CA ASN A 390 20.51 -1.59 -0.43
C ASN A 390 20.91 -2.95 -1.03
N VAL A 391 20.72 -3.14 -2.33
CA VAL A 391 21.18 -4.35 -3.04
C VAL A 391 22.62 -4.15 -3.46
N ASP A 392 23.47 -5.13 -3.15
CA ASP A 392 24.83 -5.18 -3.65
C ASP A 392 24.81 -5.60 -5.13
N PHE A 393 25.04 -4.64 -6.05
CA PHE A 393 25.04 -4.88 -7.48
C PHE A 393 26.35 -5.51 -7.99
N ASP A 394 27.38 -5.58 -7.16
CA ASP A 394 28.61 -6.30 -7.51
C ASP A 394 28.43 -7.82 -7.34
N ASP A 395 27.52 -8.27 -6.45
CA ASP A 395 27.13 -9.68 -6.36
C ASP A 395 25.96 -9.99 -7.33
N MET A 396 26.28 -10.44 -8.53
CA MET A 396 25.31 -10.79 -9.56
C MET A 396 24.32 -11.88 -9.13
N THR A 397 24.67 -12.74 -8.19
CA THR A 397 23.79 -13.82 -7.73
C THR A 397 22.68 -13.31 -6.79
N GLU A 398 22.83 -12.11 -6.25
CA GLU A 398 21.84 -11.38 -5.46
C GLU A 398 21.14 -10.31 -6.31
N ALA A 399 21.92 -9.55 -7.10
CA ALA A 399 21.41 -8.39 -7.84
C ALA A 399 20.47 -8.79 -8.98
N ILE A 400 20.82 -9.82 -9.77
CA ILE A 400 19.98 -10.24 -10.91
C ILE A 400 18.58 -10.72 -10.43
N PRO A 401 18.46 -11.61 -9.42
CA PRO A 401 17.15 -11.98 -8.91
C PRO A 401 16.33 -10.82 -8.35
N ALA A 402 16.98 -9.89 -7.64
CA ALA A 402 16.32 -8.69 -7.12
C ALA A 402 15.79 -7.79 -8.26
N PHE A 403 16.60 -7.60 -9.30
CA PHE A 403 16.21 -6.87 -10.49
C PHE A 403 15.06 -7.55 -11.25
N ILE A 404 15.13 -8.88 -11.44
CA ILE A 404 14.05 -9.65 -12.08
C ILE A 404 12.75 -9.48 -11.28
N ALA A 405 12.78 -9.63 -9.95
CA ALA A 405 11.62 -9.42 -9.10
C ALA A 405 11.02 -8.02 -9.29
N ALA A 406 11.86 -6.99 -9.29
CA ALA A 406 11.43 -5.60 -9.40
C ALA A 406 10.80 -5.29 -10.75
N VAL A 407 11.40 -5.74 -11.85
CA VAL A 407 10.99 -5.39 -13.22
C VAL A 407 9.80 -6.23 -13.68
N ALA A 408 9.70 -7.49 -13.28
CA ALA A 408 8.61 -8.36 -13.68
C ALA A 408 7.24 -7.84 -13.21
N MET A 409 7.16 -7.21 -12.03
CA MET A 409 5.88 -6.73 -11.46
C MET A 409 5.12 -5.76 -12.38
N PRO A 410 5.70 -4.62 -12.79
CA PRO A 410 5.00 -3.70 -13.69
C PRO A 410 4.82 -4.26 -15.10
N PHE A 411 5.78 -5.03 -15.65
CA PHE A 411 5.68 -5.54 -17.01
C PHE A 411 4.70 -6.70 -17.15
N MET A 412 4.54 -7.54 -16.14
CA MET A 412 3.56 -8.61 -16.10
C MET A 412 2.24 -8.19 -15.45
N TYR A 413 2.18 -6.95 -14.96
CA TYR A 413 1.01 -6.40 -14.24
C TYR A 413 0.63 -7.26 -13.02
N SER A 414 1.61 -7.87 -12.35
CA SER A 414 1.39 -8.81 -11.24
C SER A 414 2.54 -8.84 -10.25
N ILE A 415 2.22 -8.53 -8.99
CA ILE A 415 3.18 -8.64 -7.87
C ILE A 415 3.58 -10.10 -7.66
N SER A 416 2.62 -11.02 -7.74
CA SER A 416 2.85 -12.46 -7.56
C SER A 416 3.85 -13.02 -8.57
N GLU A 417 3.79 -12.56 -9.84
CA GLU A 417 4.74 -12.98 -10.86
C GLU A 417 6.15 -12.46 -10.57
N GLY A 418 6.27 -11.21 -10.13
CA GLY A 418 7.57 -10.66 -9.74
C GLY A 418 8.22 -11.43 -8.59
N ILE A 419 7.45 -11.76 -7.54
CA ILE A 419 7.93 -12.58 -6.42
C ILE A 419 8.36 -13.97 -6.92
N SER A 420 7.49 -14.62 -7.72
CA SER A 420 7.76 -15.97 -8.24
C SER A 420 9.02 -16.01 -9.07
N MET A 421 9.17 -15.08 -10.03
CA MET A 421 10.36 -15.01 -10.89
C MET A 421 11.62 -14.65 -10.12
N GLY A 422 11.52 -13.74 -9.14
CA GLY A 422 12.64 -13.39 -8.27
C GLY A 422 13.16 -14.58 -7.47
N VAL A 423 12.26 -15.33 -6.83
CA VAL A 423 12.63 -16.51 -6.03
C VAL A 423 13.19 -17.64 -6.91
N VAL A 424 12.52 -17.93 -8.03
CA VAL A 424 12.97 -18.99 -8.96
C VAL A 424 14.33 -18.64 -9.55
N SER A 425 14.55 -17.39 -9.99
CA SER A 425 15.83 -16.96 -10.54
C SER A 425 16.95 -16.97 -9.47
N TYR A 426 16.65 -16.59 -8.23
CA TYR A 426 17.61 -16.65 -7.13
C TYR A 426 18.11 -18.09 -6.90
N VAL A 427 17.16 -19.02 -6.81
CA VAL A 427 17.51 -20.43 -6.61
C VAL A 427 18.27 -20.99 -7.81
N ALA A 428 17.81 -20.73 -9.03
CA ALA A 428 18.45 -21.22 -10.25
C ALA A 428 19.87 -20.69 -10.40
N ILE A 429 20.10 -19.39 -10.25
CA ILE A 429 21.42 -18.76 -10.40
C ILE A 429 22.37 -19.29 -9.33
N ASN A 430 21.98 -19.33 -8.06
CA ASN A 430 22.84 -19.82 -6.98
C ASN A 430 23.20 -21.32 -7.11
N LEU A 431 22.25 -22.15 -7.59
CA LEU A 431 22.52 -23.57 -7.84
C LEU A 431 23.49 -23.76 -9.05
N LEU A 432 23.23 -23.07 -10.16
CA LEU A 432 23.99 -23.25 -11.38
C LEU A 432 25.41 -22.64 -11.29
N SER A 433 25.57 -21.52 -10.56
CA SER A 433 26.88 -20.92 -10.30
C SER A 433 27.71 -21.66 -9.24
N GLY A 434 27.08 -22.58 -8.46
CA GLY A 434 27.73 -23.28 -7.36
C GLY A 434 27.82 -22.47 -6.05
N GLU A 435 27.30 -21.23 -6.04
CA GLU A 435 27.34 -20.34 -4.88
C GLU A 435 26.47 -20.83 -3.70
N TYR A 436 25.57 -21.79 -3.91
CA TYR A 436 24.83 -22.45 -2.84
C TYR A 436 25.73 -23.10 -1.77
N LYS A 437 27.00 -23.37 -2.10
CA LYS A 437 28.00 -23.91 -1.16
C LYS A 437 28.50 -22.85 -0.18
N ASN A 438 28.56 -21.60 -0.62
CA ASN A 438 29.08 -20.46 0.13
C ASN A 438 27.95 -19.71 0.85
N LYS A 439 26.75 -19.69 0.26
CA LYS A 439 25.57 -18.99 0.80
C LYS A 439 24.65 -19.96 1.52
N LYS A 440 24.38 -19.70 2.81
CA LYS A 440 23.45 -20.49 3.62
C LYS A 440 21.99 -20.10 3.29
N THR A 441 21.54 -20.49 2.09
CA THR A 441 20.13 -20.28 1.71
C THR A 441 19.22 -21.24 2.49
N SER A 442 18.16 -20.70 3.07
CA SER A 442 17.17 -21.51 3.80
C SER A 442 16.46 -22.51 2.88
N TRP A 443 16.18 -23.72 3.38
CA TRP A 443 15.39 -24.72 2.67
C TRP A 443 14.00 -24.20 2.24
N ILE A 444 13.45 -23.21 2.98
CA ILE A 444 12.18 -22.57 2.69
C ILE A 444 12.22 -21.90 1.32
N VAL A 445 13.31 -21.24 0.95
CA VAL A 445 13.46 -20.57 -0.36
C VAL A 445 13.44 -21.59 -1.50
N TYR A 446 14.06 -22.77 -1.28
CA TYR A 446 14.01 -23.86 -2.26
C TYR A 446 12.61 -24.44 -2.39
N ALA A 447 11.90 -24.63 -1.28
CA ALA A 447 10.51 -25.10 -1.28
C ALA A 447 9.60 -24.13 -2.02
N LEU A 448 9.77 -22.81 -1.79
CA LEU A 448 9.03 -21.77 -2.49
C LEU A 448 9.31 -21.77 -4.00
N ALA A 449 10.56 -21.92 -4.41
CA ALA A 449 10.90 -22.02 -5.84
C ALA A 449 10.20 -23.20 -6.50
N VAL A 450 10.13 -24.36 -5.83
CA VAL A 450 9.39 -25.53 -6.33
C VAL A 450 7.90 -25.22 -6.45
N ILE A 451 7.29 -24.61 -5.42
CA ILE A 451 5.86 -24.24 -5.44
C ILE A 451 5.58 -23.27 -6.61
N PHE A 452 6.43 -22.27 -6.82
CA PHE A 452 6.25 -21.31 -7.91
C PHE A 452 6.49 -21.92 -9.30
N ILE A 453 7.39 -22.88 -9.44
CA ILE A 453 7.54 -23.65 -10.70
C ILE A 453 6.29 -24.49 -10.96
N LEU A 454 5.77 -25.18 -9.94
CA LEU A 454 4.53 -25.94 -10.06
C LEU A 454 3.34 -25.04 -10.42
N LYS A 455 3.27 -23.81 -9.88
CA LYS A 455 2.28 -22.80 -10.29
C LYS A 455 2.30 -22.58 -11.80
N TYR A 456 3.47 -22.43 -12.44
CA TYR A 456 3.58 -22.21 -13.88
C TYR A 456 3.22 -23.41 -14.73
N ILE A 457 3.20 -24.61 -14.15
CA ILE A 457 2.82 -25.85 -14.86
C ILE A 457 1.31 -26.10 -14.76
N TYR A 458 0.68 -25.77 -13.64
CA TYR A 458 -0.70 -26.16 -13.33
C TYR A 458 -1.70 -25.00 -13.33
N VAL A 459 -1.26 -23.76 -13.38
CA VAL A 459 -2.07 -22.55 -13.46
C VAL A 459 -1.75 -21.76 -14.73
#